data_a9cbaec25615b3527b20f77e6b830740
#
_entry.id   a9cbaec25615b3527b20f77e6b830740
#
_cell.length_a   1.000
_cell.length_b   1.000
_cell.length_c   1.000
_cell.angle_alpha   90.00
_cell.angle_beta   90.00
_cell.angle_gamma   90.00
#
_symmetry.space_group_name_H-M   'P 1'
#
loop_
_entity.id
_entity.type
_entity.pdbx_description
1 polymer ?
#
loop_
_entity_poly.entity_id
_entity_poly.type
_entity_poly.pdbx_seq_one_letter_code
_entity_poly.pdbx_strand_id
1 'polypeptide(L)'
;MSIRTTAAAPALDQWIKSLDKAALDAPWTQPGPLIKPKKSAMQAKLWRWREIESLLRRSPEFMQPGRGAERRILRLDNPGVPERTASHTISVAVQYLLPGEVAPAHRHTPDAIRFMLHGEGAFTTIEGDKFVMRRGDLVVTPSMSWHDHGNDGREPVIWTDGLDSPVVRYLENLFGEEFEGDAQPVRTGPPARHLHYRWETAYAELTSRAKGEADPFDDIIMEYRDPASGSSVIPTIGCYLQMLRPGVKTRAHTQTSSAVYHVVSGAGVTEIDGVRYEWGEGDFFAVPPRAAHWHANGSDTPAILFSFQDVPLLKTLGFYRVDA
;
A
#
# COMPACT_ATOMS: atom_id res chain seq x y z
N MET A 1 19.39 33.94 -6.50
CA MET A 1 20.81 34.31 -6.38
C MET A 1 21.48 33.91 -7.69
N SER A 2 21.98 34.85 -8.47
CA SER A 2 22.64 34.55 -9.76
C SER A 2 24.02 33.98 -9.46
N ILE A 3 24.36 32.84 -10.05
CA ILE A 3 25.70 32.26 -9.94
C ILE A 3 26.66 33.23 -10.60
N ARG A 4 27.57 33.81 -9.83
CA ARG A 4 28.68 34.58 -10.39
C ARG A 4 29.73 33.60 -10.93
N THR A 5 29.61 33.22 -12.20
CA THR A 5 30.71 32.54 -12.88
C THR A 5 31.75 33.58 -13.25
N THR A 6 33.02 33.34 -12.92
CA THR A 6 34.17 34.19 -13.27
C THR A 6 34.69 33.90 -14.67
N ALA A 7 34.21 32.83 -15.32
CA ALA A 7 34.65 32.41 -16.65
C ALA A 7 33.71 32.92 -17.74
N ALA A 8 34.24 33.18 -18.94
CA ALA A 8 33.47 33.47 -20.14
C ALA A 8 32.61 32.23 -20.50
N ALA A 9 31.36 32.44 -20.97
CA ALA A 9 30.41 31.38 -21.27
C ALA A 9 30.98 30.20 -22.12
N PRO A 10 31.80 30.45 -23.19
CA PRO A 10 32.38 29.35 -23.96
C PRO A 10 33.36 28.47 -23.17
N ALA A 11 34.10 29.04 -22.22
CA ALA A 11 35.02 28.26 -21.38
C ALA A 11 34.29 27.38 -20.37
N LEU A 12 33.17 27.88 -19.83
CA LEU A 12 32.31 27.10 -18.95
C LEU A 12 31.66 25.91 -19.69
N ASP A 13 31.14 26.15 -20.91
CA ASP A 13 30.53 25.08 -21.73
C ASP A 13 31.57 23.99 -22.10
N GLN A 14 32.79 24.39 -22.43
CA GLN A 14 33.87 23.45 -22.72
C GLN A 14 34.25 22.64 -21.48
N TRP A 15 34.27 23.25 -20.31
CA TRP A 15 34.54 22.59 -19.05
C TRP A 15 33.41 21.61 -18.68
N ILE A 16 32.13 22.00 -18.83
CA ILE A 16 30.96 21.11 -18.60
C ILE A 16 31.09 19.87 -19.51
N LYS A 17 31.40 20.04 -20.81
CA LYS A 17 31.63 18.90 -21.71
C LYS A 17 32.79 18.00 -21.26
N SER A 18 33.79 18.53 -20.55
CA SER A 18 34.86 17.70 -20.01
C SER A 18 34.42 16.94 -18.75
N LEU A 19 33.49 17.48 -17.96
CA LEU A 19 32.86 16.75 -16.84
C LEU A 19 32.03 15.58 -17.35
N ASP A 20 31.19 15.80 -18.38
CA ASP A 20 30.39 14.74 -18.99
C ASP A 20 31.24 13.56 -19.46
N LYS A 21 32.39 13.85 -20.11
CA LYS A 21 33.36 12.82 -20.52
C LYS A 21 33.96 12.04 -19.36
N ALA A 22 34.09 12.68 -18.20
CA ALA A 22 34.62 12.08 -16.98
C ALA A 22 33.52 11.47 -16.08
N ALA A 23 32.26 11.46 -16.53
CA ALA A 23 31.09 11.08 -15.75
C ALA A 23 30.98 11.85 -14.41
N LEU A 24 31.29 13.15 -14.45
CA LEU A 24 31.17 14.08 -13.34
C LEU A 24 30.07 15.10 -13.61
N ASP A 25 29.38 15.54 -12.54
CA ASP A 25 28.39 16.62 -12.59
C ASP A 25 28.83 17.80 -11.71
N ALA A 26 28.45 19.00 -12.10
CA ALA A 26 28.64 20.22 -11.32
C ALA A 26 27.27 20.87 -11.04
N PRO A 27 26.49 20.37 -10.03
CA PRO A 27 25.11 20.80 -9.78
C PRO A 27 24.97 22.32 -9.59
N TRP A 28 26.03 23.03 -9.12
CA TRP A 28 26.04 24.47 -8.93
C TRP A 28 26.02 25.27 -10.26
N THR A 29 26.24 24.63 -11.41
CA THR A 29 26.08 25.26 -12.73
C THR A 29 24.62 25.35 -13.17
N GLN A 30 23.74 24.58 -12.56
CA GLN A 30 22.31 24.60 -12.82
C GLN A 30 21.63 25.84 -12.19
N PRO A 31 20.64 26.46 -12.86
CA PRO A 31 19.95 27.62 -12.32
C PRO A 31 19.10 27.24 -11.11
N GLY A 32 19.13 28.07 -10.09
CA GLY A 32 18.30 27.93 -8.86
C GLY A 32 19.00 27.19 -7.72
N PRO A 33 18.30 26.89 -6.60
CA PRO A 33 18.89 26.22 -5.46
C PRO A 33 19.26 24.78 -5.77
N LEU A 34 20.37 24.28 -5.19
CA LEU A 34 20.84 22.89 -5.34
C LEU A 34 19.78 21.89 -4.85
N ILE A 35 19.09 22.23 -3.77
CA ILE A 35 17.99 21.45 -3.22
C ILE A 35 16.70 22.22 -3.47
N LYS A 36 15.87 21.70 -4.36
CA LYS A 36 14.56 22.29 -4.68
C LYS A 36 13.47 21.43 -4.05
N PRO A 37 12.50 22.04 -3.35
CA PRO A 37 11.29 21.31 -3.00
C PRO A 37 10.64 20.75 -4.26
N LYS A 38 10.41 19.44 -4.32
CA LYS A 38 9.71 18.81 -5.44
C LYS A 38 8.32 18.44 -4.97
N LYS A 39 7.29 18.91 -5.66
CA LYS A 39 5.95 18.40 -5.48
C LYS A 39 5.94 16.94 -5.92
N SER A 40 5.26 16.07 -5.18
CA SER A 40 5.08 14.69 -5.59
C SER A 40 4.42 14.63 -6.98
N ALA A 41 4.88 13.71 -7.82
CA ALA A 41 4.21 13.43 -9.08
C ALA A 41 2.98 12.51 -8.88
N MET A 42 2.91 11.82 -7.76
CA MET A 42 1.73 11.03 -7.37
C MET A 42 0.49 11.94 -7.34
N GLN A 43 -0.60 11.47 -7.90
CA GLN A 43 -1.85 12.21 -7.97
C GLN A 43 -2.85 11.67 -6.94
N ALA A 44 -3.68 12.56 -6.39
CA ALA A 44 -4.89 12.14 -5.71
C ALA A 44 -5.77 11.38 -6.70
N LYS A 45 -6.21 10.19 -6.33
CA LYS A 45 -6.91 9.28 -7.24
C LYS A 45 -7.94 8.48 -6.48
N LEU A 46 -9.12 8.33 -7.11
CA LEU A 46 -10.17 7.43 -6.66
C LEU A 46 -10.37 6.35 -7.72
N TRP A 47 -10.32 5.08 -7.29
CA TRP A 47 -10.65 3.91 -8.10
C TRP A 47 -11.97 3.35 -7.60
N ARG A 48 -12.96 3.28 -8.46
CA ARG A 48 -14.29 2.77 -8.12
C ARG A 48 -14.30 1.26 -8.06
N TRP A 49 -14.79 0.72 -6.95
CA TRP A 49 -14.91 -0.74 -6.77
C TRP A 49 -15.68 -1.40 -7.92
N ARG A 50 -16.80 -0.80 -8.31
CA ARG A 50 -17.62 -1.31 -9.41
C ARG A 50 -16.81 -1.54 -10.70
N GLU A 51 -15.85 -0.67 -11.00
CA GLU A 51 -15.01 -0.79 -12.19
C GLU A 51 -13.96 -1.88 -11.99
N ILE A 52 -13.28 -1.89 -10.83
CA ILE A 52 -12.28 -2.91 -10.46
C ILE A 52 -12.94 -4.29 -10.51
N GLU A 53 -14.06 -4.48 -9.82
CA GLU A 53 -14.75 -5.76 -9.71
C GLU A 53 -15.22 -6.27 -11.07
N SER A 54 -15.79 -5.40 -11.90
CA SER A 54 -16.24 -5.75 -13.24
C SER A 54 -15.10 -6.28 -14.11
N LEU A 55 -13.93 -5.63 -14.09
CA LEU A 55 -12.75 -6.05 -14.83
C LEU A 55 -12.12 -7.31 -14.24
N LEU A 56 -12.08 -7.40 -12.91
CA LEU A 56 -11.50 -8.52 -12.18
C LEU A 56 -12.28 -9.82 -12.43
N ARG A 57 -13.62 -9.77 -12.40
CA ARG A 57 -14.49 -10.93 -12.65
C ARG A 57 -14.39 -11.47 -14.09
N ARG A 58 -13.98 -10.63 -15.03
CA ARG A 58 -13.71 -11.04 -16.42
C ARG A 58 -12.30 -11.58 -16.63
N SER A 59 -11.40 -11.37 -15.70
CA SER A 59 -10.00 -11.80 -15.87
C SER A 59 -9.79 -13.30 -16.08
N PRO A 60 -10.65 -14.23 -15.61
CA PRO A 60 -10.54 -15.65 -15.94
C PRO A 60 -10.71 -15.96 -17.44
N GLU A 61 -11.34 -15.07 -18.21
CA GLU A 61 -11.46 -15.22 -19.66
C GLU A 61 -10.09 -15.13 -20.36
N PHE A 62 -9.11 -14.50 -19.74
CA PHE A 62 -7.82 -14.15 -20.34
C PHE A 62 -6.62 -14.82 -19.67
N MET A 63 -6.75 -15.26 -18.43
CA MET A 63 -5.65 -15.77 -17.64
C MET A 63 -6.13 -16.78 -16.58
N GLN A 64 -5.43 -17.90 -16.49
CA GLN A 64 -5.56 -18.86 -15.39
C GLN A 64 -4.27 -18.85 -14.56
N PRO A 65 -4.36 -18.90 -13.20
CA PRO A 65 -3.17 -19.02 -12.35
C PRO A 65 -2.41 -20.32 -12.66
N GLY A 66 -1.09 -20.26 -12.60
CA GLY A 66 -0.20 -21.39 -12.85
C GLY A 66 1.23 -20.93 -13.02
N ARG A 67 2.18 -21.86 -13.22
CA ARG A 67 3.59 -21.54 -13.45
C ARG A 67 3.77 -20.63 -14.66
N GLY A 68 4.50 -19.52 -14.48
CA GLY A 68 4.72 -18.50 -15.50
C GLY A 68 3.58 -17.49 -15.69
N ALA A 69 2.40 -17.72 -15.04
CA ALA A 69 1.28 -16.78 -14.95
C ALA A 69 0.69 -16.86 -13.54
N GLU A 70 1.52 -16.60 -12.56
CA GLU A 70 1.33 -16.97 -11.16
C GLU A 70 0.08 -16.38 -10.52
N ARG A 71 -0.33 -15.18 -10.94
CA ARG A 71 -1.36 -14.43 -10.23
C ARG A 71 -2.30 -13.67 -11.14
N ARG A 72 -3.58 -13.82 -10.89
CA ARG A 72 -4.62 -13.00 -11.51
C ARG A 72 -4.84 -11.77 -10.65
N ILE A 73 -4.13 -10.67 -10.98
CA ILE A 73 -4.17 -9.41 -10.24
C ILE A 73 -4.48 -8.22 -11.15
N LEU A 74 -5.13 -7.20 -10.57
CA LEU A 74 -5.22 -5.86 -11.13
C LEU A 74 -4.52 -4.89 -10.18
N ARG A 75 -3.48 -4.19 -10.66
CA ARG A 75 -2.79 -3.16 -9.86
C ARG A 75 -3.50 -1.82 -9.95
N LEU A 76 -3.54 -1.12 -8.83
CA LEU A 76 -3.97 0.28 -8.79
C LEU A 76 -2.84 1.12 -9.41
N ASP A 77 -3.10 1.64 -10.60
CA ASP A 77 -2.15 2.44 -11.36
C ASP A 77 -2.40 3.94 -11.09
N ASN A 78 -1.42 4.61 -10.51
CA ASN A 78 -1.47 6.06 -10.29
C ASN A 78 -0.78 6.76 -11.46
N PRO A 79 -1.49 7.62 -12.22
CA PRO A 79 -0.94 8.23 -13.43
C PRO A 79 0.33 9.04 -13.25
N GLY A 80 0.59 9.52 -12.03
CA GLY A 80 1.80 10.28 -11.69
C GLY A 80 2.99 9.42 -11.27
N VAL A 81 2.83 8.08 -11.21
CA VAL A 81 3.87 7.15 -10.77
C VAL A 81 4.34 6.30 -11.95
N PRO A 82 5.58 6.52 -12.46
CA PRO A 82 6.07 5.86 -13.68
C PRO A 82 6.05 4.32 -13.61
N GLU A 83 6.24 3.76 -12.42
CA GLU A 83 6.29 2.31 -12.17
C GLU A 83 4.91 1.63 -12.26
N ARG A 84 3.84 2.39 -12.52
CA ARG A 84 2.46 1.93 -12.56
C ARG A 84 2.03 1.25 -11.25
N THR A 85 2.35 1.90 -10.14
CA THR A 85 2.00 1.50 -8.77
C THR A 85 1.13 2.56 -8.11
N ALA A 86 0.51 2.24 -6.98
CA ALA A 86 -0.41 3.15 -6.30
C ALA A 86 0.31 4.37 -5.69
N SER A 87 1.57 4.20 -5.27
CA SER A 87 2.46 5.28 -4.85
C SER A 87 3.92 4.98 -5.23
N HIS A 88 4.84 5.90 -4.98
CA HIS A 88 6.28 5.71 -5.21
C HIS A 88 6.89 4.63 -4.31
N THR A 89 6.25 4.27 -3.22
CA THR A 89 6.76 3.35 -2.20
C THR A 89 5.90 2.11 -2.04
N ILE A 90 4.62 2.16 -2.46
CA ILE A 90 3.64 1.10 -2.22
C ILE A 90 3.00 0.69 -3.55
N SER A 91 3.09 -0.59 -3.88
CA SER A 91 2.29 -1.24 -4.91
C SER A 91 1.04 -1.83 -4.26
N VAL A 92 -0.14 -1.49 -4.77
CA VAL A 92 -1.40 -2.09 -4.32
C VAL A 92 -2.04 -2.84 -5.49
N ALA A 93 -2.45 -4.08 -5.24
CA ALA A 93 -3.10 -4.92 -6.23
C ALA A 93 -4.34 -5.57 -5.63
N VAL A 94 -5.31 -5.91 -6.49
CA VAL A 94 -6.48 -6.73 -6.12
C VAL A 94 -6.34 -8.07 -6.82
N GLN A 95 -6.34 -9.15 -6.06
CA GLN A 95 -6.21 -10.53 -6.54
C GLN A 95 -7.56 -11.25 -6.50
N TYR A 96 -7.76 -12.15 -7.45
CA TYR A 96 -8.99 -12.91 -7.64
C TYR A 96 -8.68 -14.39 -7.90
N LEU A 97 -9.23 -15.29 -7.07
CA LEU A 97 -9.15 -16.73 -7.28
C LEU A 97 -10.54 -17.35 -7.31
N LEU A 98 -10.75 -18.22 -8.28
CA LEU A 98 -11.92 -19.08 -8.37
C LEU A 98 -11.80 -20.26 -7.37
N PRO A 99 -12.92 -20.96 -7.06
CA PRO A 99 -12.87 -22.16 -6.26
C PRO A 99 -11.89 -23.21 -6.82
N GLY A 100 -11.03 -23.73 -5.94
CA GLY A 100 -10.01 -24.73 -6.27
C GLY A 100 -8.76 -24.19 -6.97
N GLU A 101 -8.68 -22.90 -7.29
CA GLU A 101 -7.45 -22.32 -7.85
C GLU A 101 -6.39 -22.12 -6.77
N VAL A 102 -5.13 -22.32 -7.18
CA VAL A 102 -3.94 -22.11 -6.36
C VAL A 102 -2.99 -21.19 -7.13
N ALA A 103 -2.49 -20.16 -6.46
CA ALA A 103 -1.35 -19.38 -6.91
C ALA A 103 -0.08 -20.10 -6.41
N PRO A 104 0.81 -20.56 -7.31
CA PRO A 104 1.92 -21.43 -6.96
C PRO A 104 2.86 -20.86 -5.92
N ALA A 105 3.49 -21.75 -5.15
CA ALA A 105 4.42 -21.40 -4.11
C ALA A 105 5.67 -20.73 -4.68
N HIS A 106 6.06 -19.64 -4.06
CA HIS A 106 7.22 -18.82 -4.44
C HIS A 106 7.69 -18.00 -3.25
N ARG A 107 8.80 -17.29 -3.40
CA ARG A 107 9.25 -16.25 -2.48
C ARG A 107 9.82 -15.07 -3.24
N HIS A 108 9.78 -13.91 -2.63
CA HIS A 108 10.31 -12.67 -3.20
C HIS A 108 10.85 -11.73 -2.13
N THR A 109 11.73 -10.84 -2.54
CA THR A 109 12.35 -9.85 -1.65
C THR A 109 11.39 -8.79 -1.11
N PRO A 110 10.35 -8.30 -1.83
CA PRO A 110 9.35 -7.43 -1.21
C PRO A 110 8.61 -8.11 -0.05
N ASP A 111 8.37 -7.35 1.00
CA ASP A 111 7.33 -7.71 1.98
C ASP A 111 5.95 -7.57 1.34
N ALA A 112 4.99 -8.40 1.75
CA ALA A 112 3.61 -8.32 1.29
C ALA A 112 2.63 -8.35 2.46
N ILE A 113 1.58 -7.55 2.33
CA ILE A 113 0.47 -7.49 3.27
C ILE A 113 -0.80 -7.76 2.50
N ARG A 114 -1.63 -8.65 3.02
CA ARG A 114 -2.88 -9.07 2.39
C ARG A 114 -4.05 -8.70 3.28
N PHE A 115 -5.04 -8.01 2.72
CA PHE A 115 -6.28 -7.68 3.40
C PHE A 115 -7.47 -8.28 2.65
N MET A 116 -8.26 -9.11 3.32
CA MET A 116 -9.33 -9.88 2.69
C MET A 116 -10.57 -9.02 2.45
N LEU A 117 -11.04 -8.96 1.19
CA LEU A 117 -12.17 -8.12 0.78
C LEU A 117 -13.47 -8.92 0.66
N HIS A 118 -13.44 -10.09 0.01
CA HIS A 118 -14.65 -10.83 -0.33
C HIS A 118 -14.44 -12.33 -0.43
N GLY A 119 -15.47 -13.10 -0.05
CA GLY A 119 -15.53 -14.56 -0.15
C GLY A 119 -14.99 -15.27 1.09
N GLU A 120 -15.14 -16.59 1.11
CA GLU A 120 -14.69 -17.49 2.16
C GLU A 120 -13.87 -18.63 1.59
N GLY A 121 -12.89 -19.13 2.37
CA GLY A 121 -12.03 -20.25 1.97
C GLY A 121 -10.71 -19.83 1.35
N ALA A 122 -10.45 -18.53 1.23
CA ALA A 122 -9.12 -18.05 0.89
C ALA A 122 -8.11 -18.44 1.96
N PHE A 123 -6.94 -18.88 1.54
CA PHE A 123 -5.82 -19.15 2.43
C PHE A 123 -4.50 -18.65 1.87
N THR A 124 -3.57 -18.43 2.77
CA THR A 124 -2.15 -18.23 2.47
C THR A 124 -1.36 -19.21 3.34
N THR A 125 -0.45 -19.98 2.72
CA THR A 125 0.53 -20.80 3.45
C THR A 125 1.86 -20.05 3.47
N ILE A 126 2.44 -19.82 4.65
CA ILE A 126 3.70 -19.10 4.82
C ILE A 126 4.63 -19.98 5.64
N GLU A 127 5.78 -20.39 5.07
CA GLU A 127 6.75 -21.31 5.71
C GLU A 127 6.07 -22.57 6.29
N GLY A 128 5.06 -23.08 5.55
CA GLY A 128 4.26 -24.23 5.95
C GLY A 128 3.11 -23.95 6.91
N ASP A 129 3.00 -22.76 7.48
CA ASP A 129 1.85 -22.37 8.31
C ASP A 129 0.68 -21.88 7.43
N LYS A 130 -0.45 -22.58 7.45
CA LYS A 130 -1.64 -22.25 6.67
C LYS A 130 -2.58 -21.32 7.43
N PHE A 131 -2.81 -20.13 6.89
CA PHE A 131 -3.70 -19.12 7.42
C PHE A 131 -4.97 -19.03 6.56
N VAL A 132 -6.10 -19.47 7.09
CA VAL A 132 -7.40 -19.32 6.44
C VAL A 132 -7.96 -17.95 6.78
N MET A 133 -8.28 -17.17 5.76
CA MET A 133 -8.68 -15.76 5.87
C MET A 133 -10.20 -15.62 5.74
N ARG A 134 -10.76 -14.67 6.48
CA ARG A 134 -12.13 -14.18 6.38
C ARG A 134 -12.11 -12.71 6.01
N ARG A 135 -13.25 -12.19 5.56
CA ARG A 135 -13.37 -10.76 5.23
C ARG A 135 -12.87 -9.87 6.37
N GLY A 136 -11.99 -8.93 6.04
CA GLY A 136 -11.37 -8.01 6.98
C GLY A 136 -10.10 -8.53 7.67
N ASP A 137 -9.79 -9.82 7.54
CA ASP A 137 -8.53 -10.36 8.07
C ASP A 137 -7.33 -9.76 7.32
N LEU A 138 -6.25 -9.54 8.06
CA LEU A 138 -4.97 -9.11 7.52
C LEU A 138 -3.92 -10.20 7.74
N VAL A 139 -3.18 -10.54 6.68
CA VAL A 139 -2.06 -11.50 6.73
C VAL A 139 -0.80 -10.86 6.19
N VAL A 140 0.30 -11.04 6.88
CA VAL A 140 1.62 -10.51 6.52
C VAL A 140 2.49 -11.63 5.99
N THR A 141 3.09 -11.41 4.82
CA THR A 141 4.09 -12.31 4.23
C THR A 141 5.44 -11.59 4.25
N PRO A 142 6.34 -11.91 5.17
CA PRO A 142 7.64 -11.27 5.25
C PRO A 142 8.53 -11.59 4.04
N SER A 143 9.45 -10.67 3.76
CA SER A 143 10.47 -10.82 2.72
C SER A 143 11.11 -12.21 2.74
N MET A 144 11.26 -12.80 1.56
CA MET A 144 11.90 -14.12 1.33
C MET A 144 11.26 -15.31 2.05
N SER A 145 10.05 -15.14 2.64
CA SER A 145 9.28 -16.28 3.16
C SER A 145 8.61 -17.04 2.01
N TRP A 146 8.76 -18.34 1.95
CA TRP A 146 8.02 -19.19 1.04
C TRP A 146 6.52 -19.07 1.29
N HIS A 147 5.75 -18.81 0.25
CA HIS A 147 4.29 -18.69 0.38
C HIS A 147 3.55 -19.10 -0.88
N ASP A 148 2.37 -19.63 -0.68
CA ASP A 148 1.36 -19.93 -1.69
C ASP A 148 0.00 -19.39 -1.26
N HIS A 149 -0.95 -19.35 -2.20
CA HIS A 149 -2.31 -18.90 -1.95
C HIS A 149 -3.28 -19.84 -2.64
N GLY A 150 -4.44 -20.01 -2.04
CA GLY A 150 -5.48 -20.80 -2.68
C GLY A 150 -6.87 -20.44 -2.19
N ASN A 151 -7.84 -21.04 -2.85
CA ASN A 151 -9.24 -20.93 -2.52
C ASN A 151 -9.85 -22.33 -2.33
N ASP A 152 -9.99 -22.76 -1.09
CA ASP A 152 -10.66 -24.02 -0.71
C ASP A 152 -12.20 -23.86 -0.59
N GLY A 153 -12.70 -22.65 -0.83
CA GLY A 153 -14.12 -22.32 -0.73
C GLY A 153 -14.93 -22.76 -1.96
N ARG A 154 -16.21 -22.42 -1.93
CA ARG A 154 -17.16 -22.70 -3.00
C ARG A 154 -17.46 -21.50 -3.90
N GLU A 155 -16.99 -20.32 -3.49
CA GLU A 155 -17.19 -19.05 -4.16
C GLU A 155 -15.85 -18.39 -4.47
N PRO A 156 -15.81 -17.50 -5.47
CA PRO A 156 -14.62 -16.71 -5.73
C PRO A 156 -14.20 -15.89 -4.53
N VAL A 157 -12.91 -15.71 -4.33
CA VAL A 157 -12.33 -14.91 -3.26
C VAL A 157 -11.55 -13.72 -3.84
N ILE A 158 -11.61 -12.60 -3.13
CA ILE A 158 -10.94 -11.36 -3.50
C ILE A 158 -10.23 -10.80 -2.29
N TRP A 159 -8.97 -10.40 -2.47
CA TRP A 159 -8.22 -9.64 -1.46
C TRP A 159 -7.38 -8.54 -2.12
N THR A 160 -6.93 -7.59 -1.34
CA THR A 160 -5.95 -6.61 -1.77
C THR A 160 -4.59 -6.90 -1.17
N ASP A 161 -3.54 -6.80 -1.99
CA ASP A 161 -2.14 -6.90 -1.56
C ASP A 161 -1.50 -5.52 -1.58
N GLY A 162 -0.77 -5.18 -0.51
CA GLY A 162 0.14 -4.05 -0.43
C GLY A 162 1.58 -4.56 -0.35
N LEU A 163 2.44 -4.13 -1.29
CA LEU A 163 3.85 -4.52 -1.33
C LEU A 163 4.76 -3.29 -1.38
N ASP A 164 5.92 -3.39 -0.77
CA ASP A 164 6.99 -2.39 -0.86
C ASP A 164 7.90 -2.57 -2.10
N SER A 165 7.44 -3.33 -3.07
CA SER A 165 8.18 -3.62 -4.30
C SER A 165 8.75 -2.39 -5.04
N PRO A 166 8.14 -1.18 -5.01
CA PRO A 166 8.77 0.01 -5.58
C PRO A 166 10.06 0.41 -4.85
N VAL A 167 10.08 0.31 -3.52
CA VAL A 167 11.27 0.61 -2.70
C VAL A 167 12.37 -0.42 -2.97
N VAL A 168 12.01 -1.70 -2.95
CA VAL A 168 12.94 -2.80 -3.20
C VAL A 168 13.54 -2.71 -4.61
N ARG A 169 12.72 -2.35 -5.61
CA ARG A 169 13.19 -2.11 -6.99
C ARG A 169 14.13 -0.91 -7.08
N TYR A 170 13.79 0.21 -6.43
CA TYR A 170 14.65 1.40 -6.41
C TYR A 170 16.03 1.11 -5.81
N LEU A 171 16.09 0.23 -4.82
CA LEU A 171 17.32 -0.25 -4.19
C LEU A 171 18.03 -1.36 -4.99
N GLU A 172 17.52 -1.72 -6.18
CA GLU A 172 18.06 -2.78 -7.05
C GLU A 172 18.12 -4.17 -6.40
N ASN A 173 17.18 -4.43 -5.45
CA ASN A 173 17.11 -5.69 -4.71
C ASN A 173 15.86 -6.53 -5.05
N LEU A 174 15.14 -6.20 -6.12
CA LEU A 174 13.93 -6.91 -6.51
C LEU A 174 14.28 -8.25 -7.16
N PHE A 175 13.98 -9.33 -6.46
CA PHE A 175 14.15 -10.67 -7.00
C PHE A 175 13.15 -11.65 -6.37
N GLY A 176 12.98 -12.83 -6.99
CA GLY A 176 12.12 -13.89 -6.48
C GLY A 176 12.56 -15.26 -6.96
N GLU A 177 12.03 -16.29 -6.34
CA GLU A 177 12.30 -17.69 -6.62
C GLU A 177 11.00 -18.50 -6.64
N GLU A 178 10.91 -19.45 -7.56
CA GLU A 178 9.83 -20.43 -7.62
C GLU A 178 10.14 -21.62 -6.69
N PHE A 179 9.10 -22.15 -6.06
CA PHE A 179 9.19 -23.35 -5.24
C PHE A 179 9.22 -24.61 -6.12
N GLU A 180 9.90 -25.66 -5.66
CA GLU A 180 9.84 -26.95 -6.33
C GLU A 180 8.50 -27.64 -6.03
N GLY A 181 7.49 -27.36 -6.81
CA GLY A 181 6.10 -27.81 -6.63
C GLY A 181 5.12 -26.62 -6.64
N ASP A 182 3.83 -26.93 -6.69
CA ASP A 182 2.79 -25.90 -6.76
C ASP A 182 2.37 -25.38 -5.37
N ALA A 183 2.53 -26.17 -4.33
CA ALA A 183 2.17 -25.83 -2.96
C ALA A 183 3.18 -26.31 -1.95
N GLN A 184 3.29 -25.63 -0.83
CA GLN A 184 4.12 -26.03 0.29
C GLN A 184 3.48 -27.17 1.10
N PRO A 185 4.26 -28.05 1.72
CA PRO A 185 3.77 -28.94 2.78
C PRO A 185 3.21 -28.11 3.94
N VAL A 186 1.96 -28.40 4.33
CA VAL A 186 1.35 -27.74 5.48
C VAL A 186 1.85 -28.38 6.77
N ARG A 187 2.36 -27.57 7.66
CA ARG A 187 2.84 -27.97 8.98
C ARG A 187 1.69 -28.20 9.95
N THR A 188 1.84 -29.15 10.85
CA THR A 188 0.90 -29.38 11.95
C THR A 188 1.33 -28.58 13.19
N GLY A 189 0.34 -28.03 13.92
CA GLY A 189 0.56 -27.27 15.14
C GLY A 189 0.26 -25.77 15.00
N PRO A 190 0.48 -25.00 16.06
CA PRO A 190 0.26 -23.57 16.03
C PRO A 190 1.30 -22.88 15.13
N PRO A 191 0.93 -21.75 14.48
CA PRO A 191 1.84 -20.96 13.69
C PRO A 191 3.07 -20.52 14.49
N ALA A 192 4.24 -20.55 13.85
CA ALA A 192 5.50 -20.16 14.49
C ALA A 192 5.61 -18.62 14.69
N ARG A 193 4.89 -17.86 13.90
CA ARG A 193 4.92 -16.39 13.90
C ARG A 193 3.50 -15.82 13.90
N HIS A 194 3.33 -14.65 14.53
CA HIS A 194 2.08 -13.90 14.47
C HIS A 194 2.01 -13.12 13.15
N LEU A 195 1.45 -13.75 12.11
CA LEU A 195 1.33 -13.16 10.77
C LEU A 195 -0.13 -12.92 10.36
N HIS A 196 -1.10 -13.31 11.21
CA HIS A 196 -2.52 -13.23 10.91
C HIS A 196 -3.26 -12.40 11.97
N TYR A 197 -3.86 -11.31 11.54
CA TYR A 197 -4.62 -10.38 12.36
C TYR A 197 -6.10 -10.53 12.01
N ARG A 198 -6.87 -11.06 12.96
CA ARG A 198 -8.30 -11.32 12.78
C ARG A 198 -9.11 -10.04 12.80
N TRP A 199 -10.07 -9.95 11.88
CA TRP A 199 -10.98 -8.83 11.78
C TRP A 199 -11.73 -8.57 13.10
N GLU A 200 -12.28 -9.62 13.72
CA GLU A 200 -13.05 -9.50 14.95
C GLU A 200 -12.25 -8.83 16.08
N THR A 201 -10.95 -9.16 16.18
CA THR A 201 -10.05 -8.58 17.17
C THR A 201 -9.75 -7.12 16.85
N ALA A 202 -9.39 -6.83 15.60
CA ALA A 202 -9.05 -5.47 15.15
C ALA A 202 -10.27 -4.54 15.25
N TYR A 203 -11.45 -5.01 14.82
CA TYR A 203 -12.68 -4.23 14.88
C TYR A 203 -13.15 -3.98 16.32
N ALA A 204 -13.00 -4.98 17.21
CA ALA A 204 -13.29 -4.81 18.63
C ALA A 204 -12.36 -3.76 19.28
N GLU A 205 -11.09 -3.76 18.94
CA GLU A 205 -10.13 -2.74 19.40
C GLU A 205 -10.52 -1.35 18.88
N LEU A 206 -10.78 -1.21 17.57
CA LEU A 206 -11.21 0.05 16.96
C LEU A 206 -12.47 0.60 17.64
N THR A 207 -13.48 -0.26 17.86
CA THR A 207 -14.74 0.09 18.53
C THR A 207 -14.50 0.50 20.00
N SER A 208 -13.55 -0.14 20.68
CA SER A 208 -13.18 0.25 22.04
C SER A 208 -12.54 1.64 22.07
N ARG A 209 -11.67 1.94 21.11
CA ARG A 209 -11.03 3.28 20.96
C ARG A 209 -12.07 4.37 20.67
N ALA A 210 -13.16 4.06 19.98
CA ALA A 210 -14.23 5.01 19.70
C ALA A 210 -14.95 5.57 20.95
N LYS A 211 -14.75 4.96 22.13
CA LYS A 211 -15.24 5.44 23.41
C LYS A 211 -14.31 6.46 24.08
N GLY A 212 -13.09 6.60 23.56
CA GLY A 212 -12.08 7.51 24.07
C GLY A 212 -12.00 8.82 23.29
N GLU A 213 -10.85 9.48 23.43
CA GLU A 213 -10.54 10.70 22.71
C GLU A 213 -10.26 10.40 21.22
N ALA A 214 -10.84 11.24 20.36
CA ALA A 214 -10.66 11.13 18.91
C ALA A 214 -9.41 11.87 18.45
N ASP A 215 -8.72 11.33 17.47
CA ASP A 215 -7.69 12.05 16.75
C ASP A 215 -8.34 13.19 15.94
N PRO A 216 -7.82 14.41 15.97
CA PRO A 216 -8.42 15.54 15.28
C PRO A 216 -8.35 15.42 13.75
N PHE A 217 -7.46 14.61 13.21
CA PHE A 217 -7.19 14.45 11.77
C PHE A 217 -7.76 13.17 11.18
N ASP A 218 -7.88 12.12 12.02
CA ASP A 218 -8.27 10.77 11.58
C ASP A 218 -9.51 10.22 12.30
N ASP A 219 -10.08 10.94 13.27
CA ASP A 219 -11.16 10.54 14.18
C ASP A 219 -10.72 9.32 15.03
N ILE A 220 -11.12 8.12 14.73
CA ILE A 220 -10.69 6.92 15.47
C ILE A 220 -9.79 6.09 14.57
N ILE A 221 -8.52 5.97 14.95
CA ILE A 221 -7.53 5.25 14.16
C ILE A 221 -6.72 4.28 15.03
N MET A 222 -6.36 3.15 14.47
CA MET A 222 -5.41 2.20 15.04
C MET A 222 -4.43 1.70 13.98
N GLU A 223 -3.22 1.43 14.40
CA GLU A 223 -2.21 0.75 13.58
C GLU A 223 -2.17 -0.73 13.94
N TYR A 224 -2.16 -1.60 12.93
CA TYR A 224 -1.82 -3.00 13.13
C TYR A 224 -0.33 -3.11 13.51
N ARG A 225 -0.05 -3.77 14.63
CA ARG A 225 1.31 -3.90 15.16
C ARG A 225 1.66 -5.35 15.41
N ASP A 226 2.93 -5.67 15.22
CA ASP A 226 3.48 -6.95 15.66
C ASP A 226 3.41 -7.01 17.20
N PRO A 227 2.68 -7.98 17.78
CA PRO A 227 2.51 -8.04 19.23
C PRO A 227 3.80 -8.40 19.98
N ALA A 228 4.79 -8.97 19.32
CA ALA A 228 6.06 -9.32 19.94
C ALA A 228 7.00 -8.13 20.08
N SER A 229 7.06 -7.25 19.08
CA SER A 229 7.95 -6.10 19.03
C SER A 229 7.27 -4.76 19.29
N GLY A 230 5.94 -4.68 19.11
CA GLY A 230 5.20 -3.42 19.12
C GLY A 230 5.45 -2.53 17.91
N SER A 231 6.26 -2.97 16.94
CA SER A 231 6.51 -2.25 15.70
C SER A 231 5.37 -2.39 14.69
N SER A 232 5.42 -1.62 13.60
CA SER A 232 4.55 -1.83 12.45
C SER A 232 4.71 -3.26 11.91
N VAL A 233 3.69 -3.80 11.27
CA VAL A 233 3.64 -5.20 10.78
C VAL A 233 4.77 -5.54 9.80
N ILE A 234 5.25 -4.55 9.04
CA ILE A 234 6.49 -4.61 8.26
C ILE A 234 7.24 -3.26 8.37
N PRO A 235 8.56 -3.24 8.09
CA PRO A 235 9.37 -2.03 8.29
C PRO A 235 9.03 -0.86 7.38
N THR A 236 8.45 -1.14 6.21
CA THR A 236 8.26 -0.18 5.13
C THR A 236 6.83 0.33 5.01
N ILE A 237 5.83 -0.47 5.40
CA ILE A 237 4.41 -0.15 5.28
C ILE A 237 3.70 -0.35 6.63
N GLY A 238 3.04 0.68 7.13
CA GLY A 238 2.07 0.61 8.20
C GLY A 238 0.68 0.32 7.65
N CYS A 239 -0.07 -0.52 8.35
CA CYS A 239 -1.47 -0.79 8.07
C CYS A 239 -2.33 -0.17 9.16
N TYR A 240 -3.36 0.57 8.74
CA TYR A 240 -4.23 1.28 9.68
C TYR A 240 -5.68 0.90 9.43
N LEU A 241 -6.44 0.80 10.51
CA LEU A 241 -7.89 0.72 10.50
C LEU A 241 -8.43 2.01 11.11
N GLN A 242 -9.33 2.68 10.39
CA GLN A 242 -9.88 3.99 10.76
C GLN A 242 -11.40 3.92 10.73
N MET A 243 -12.04 4.50 11.76
CA MET A 243 -13.49 4.69 11.81
C MET A 243 -13.79 6.19 11.79
N LEU A 244 -14.57 6.61 10.82
CA LEU A 244 -15.20 7.92 10.81
C LEU A 244 -16.61 7.78 11.39
N ARG A 245 -16.81 8.34 12.58
CA ARG A 245 -18.12 8.29 13.27
C ARG A 245 -19.19 9.07 12.51
N PRO A 246 -20.48 8.78 12.73
CA PRO A 246 -21.58 9.52 12.11
C PRO A 246 -21.45 11.04 12.29
N GLY A 247 -21.61 11.78 11.19
CA GLY A 247 -21.57 13.24 11.20
C GLY A 247 -20.21 13.89 11.40
N VAL A 248 -19.11 13.11 11.50
CA VAL A 248 -17.78 13.66 11.75
C VAL A 248 -17.22 14.33 10.48
N LYS A 249 -16.50 15.43 10.69
CA LYS A 249 -15.55 16.02 9.76
C LYS A 249 -14.24 16.27 10.49
N THR A 250 -13.16 15.68 10.00
CA THR A 250 -11.83 15.85 10.59
C THR A 250 -11.21 17.20 10.23
N ARG A 251 -10.17 17.60 10.96
CA ARG A 251 -9.37 18.78 10.60
C ARG A 251 -8.49 18.47 9.40
N ALA A 252 -8.23 19.48 8.56
CA ALA A 252 -7.27 19.37 7.49
C ALA A 252 -5.85 19.28 8.04
N HIS A 253 -5.02 18.43 7.43
CA HIS A 253 -3.60 18.30 7.75
C HIS A 253 -2.81 17.87 6.51
N THR A 254 -1.49 17.93 6.60
CA THR A 254 -0.57 17.34 5.62
C THR A 254 0.34 16.35 6.32
N GLN A 255 0.75 15.31 5.62
CA GLN A 255 1.78 14.38 6.08
C GLN A 255 2.78 14.07 4.96
N THR A 256 4.01 13.75 5.33
CA THR A 256 5.04 13.44 4.33
C THR A 256 4.91 12.04 3.74
N SER A 257 4.11 11.16 4.36
CA SER A 257 3.80 9.83 3.84
C SER A 257 2.76 9.88 2.73
N SER A 258 2.80 8.87 1.86
CA SER A 258 1.69 8.51 0.98
C SER A 258 0.74 7.56 1.70
N ALA A 259 -0.55 7.61 1.34
CA ALA A 259 -1.53 6.68 1.84
C ALA A 259 -2.42 6.15 0.71
N VAL A 260 -2.74 4.86 0.76
CA VAL A 260 -3.72 4.23 -0.13
C VAL A 260 -4.79 3.61 0.75
N TYR A 261 -6.00 4.12 0.61
CA TYR A 261 -7.16 3.71 1.40
C TYR A 261 -8.03 2.72 0.63
N HIS A 262 -8.64 1.82 1.37
CA HIS A 262 -9.75 0.98 0.96
C HIS A 262 -10.96 1.24 1.87
N VAL A 263 -12.13 1.43 1.29
CA VAL A 263 -13.39 1.61 2.05
C VAL A 263 -13.96 0.25 2.40
N VAL A 264 -13.77 -0.18 3.66
CA VAL A 264 -14.24 -1.48 4.13
C VAL A 264 -15.77 -1.50 4.26
N SER A 265 -16.36 -0.39 4.73
CA SER A 265 -17.80 -0.22 4.83
C SER A 265 -18.19 1.25 4.95
N GLY A 266 -19.44 1.57 4.58
CA GLY A 266 -19.97 2.92 4.66
C GLY A 266 -19.61 3.79 3.45
N ALA A 267 -19.82 5.09 3.60
CA ALA A 267 -19.56 6.09 2.56
C ALA A 267 -19.12 7.41 3.20
N GLY A 268 -18.45 8.24 2.42
CA GLY A 268 -17.99 9.54 2.90
C GLY A 268 -17.30 10.35 1.81
N VAL A 269 -16.58 11.37 2.26
CA VAL A 269 -15.84 12.29 1.40
C VAL A 269 -14.44 12.49 1.96
N THR A 270 -13.45 12.49 1.08
CA THR A 270 -12.11 13.00 1.38
C THR A 270 -11.83 14.17 0.46
N GLU A 271 -11.50 15.33 1.03
CA GLU A 271 -10.97 16.44 0.23
C GLU A 271 -9.45 16.39 0.24
N ILE A 272 -8.84 16.46 -0.94
CA ILE A 272 -7.39 16.42 -1.13
C ILE A 272 -6.99 17.61 -2.01
N ASP A 273 -6.14 18.52 -1.50
CA ASP A 273 -5.73 19.75 -2.17
C ASP A 273 -6.93 20.55 -2.76
N GLY A 274 -8.05 20.62 -2.03
CA GLY A 274 -9.27 21.35 -2.43
C GLY A 274 -10.20 20.59 -3.40
N VAL A 275 -9.85 19.37 -3.80
CA VAL A 275 -10.70 18.51 -4.64
C VAL A 275 -11.40 17.45 -3.79
N ARG A 276 -12.72 17.32 -3.93
CA ARG A 276 -13.52 16.35 -3.18
C ARG A 276 -13.63 15.02 -3.93
N TYR A 277 -13.40 13.97 -3.20
CA TYR A 277 -13.54 12.58 -3.63
C TYR A 277 -14.61 11.91 -2.77
N GLU A 278 -15.78 11.73 -3.33
CA GLU A 278 -16.88 10.98 -2.69
C GLU A 278 -16.61 9.49 -2.91
N TRP A 279 -16.56 8.71 -1.84
CA TRP A 279 -16.28 7.29 -1.89
C TRP A 279 -17.38 6.47 -1.17
N GLY A 280 -17.50 5.22 -1.54
CA GLY A 280 -18.38 4.24 -0.93
C GLY A 280 -17.71 2.90 -0.72
N GLU A 281 -18.42 1.95 -0.13
CA GLU A 281 -17.91 0.61 0.18
C GLU A 281 -17.22 -0.04 -1.02
N GLY A 282 -16.03 -0.58 -0.80
CA GLY A 282 -15.18 -1.23 -1.78
C GLY A 282 -14.23 -0.29 -2.53
N ASP A 283 -14.52 1.02 -2.63
CA ASP A 283 -13.68 1.97 -3.35
C ASP A 283 -12.26 2.04 -2.75
N PHE A 284 -11.30 2.42 -3.61
CA PHE A 284 -9.94 2.75 -3.19
C PHE A 284 -9.63 4.20 -3.53
N PHE A 285 -8.85 4.87 -2.68
CA PHE A 285 -8.33 6.19 -3.01
C PHE A 285 -6.92 6.42 -2.48
N ALA A 286 -6.19 7.32 -3.13
CA ALA A 286 -4.82 7.63 -2.80
C ALA A 286 -4.66 9.08 -2.38
N VAL A 287 -3.93 9.31 -1.29
CA VAL A 287 -3.50 10.61 -0.79
C VAL A 287 -2.01 10.77 -1.03
N PRO A 288 -1.58 11.73 -1.87
CA PRO A 288 -0.17 11.98 -2.14
C PRO A 288 0.57 12.53 -0.92
N PRO A 289 1.90 12.35 -0.84
CA PRO A 289 2.72 13.00 0.17
C PRO A 289 2.54 14.51 0.15
N ARG A 290 2.37 15.12 1.32
CA ARG A 290 2.21 16.58 1.54
C ARG A 290 0.94 17.19 0.93
N ALA A 291 -0.02 16.39 0.45
CA ALA A 291 -1.31 16.89 0.04
C ALA A 291 -2.15 17.22 1.29
N ALA A 292 -2.70 18.43 1.33
CA ALA A 292 -3.61 18.82 2.41
C ALA A 292 -4.92 18.05 2.27
N HIS A 293 -5.34 17.35 3.32
CA HIS A 293 -6.55 16.54 3.25
C HIS A 293 -7.31 16.47 4.58
N TRP A 294 -8.58 16.18 4.47
CA TRP A 294 -9.49 15.85 5.57
C TRP A 294 -10.53 14.83 5.12
N HIS A 295 -11.14 14.14 6.07
CA HIS A 295 -12.18 13.16 5.85
C HIS A 295 -13.50 13.61 6.48
N ALA A 296 -14.62 13.20 5.89
CA ALA A 296 -15.95 13.41 6.48
C ALA A 296 -16.86 12.22 6.22
N ASN A 297 -17.67 11.91 7.22
CA ASN A 297 -18.78 10.97 7.13
C ASN A 297 -20.08 11.73 7.43
N GLY A 298 -20.85 12.03 6.40
CA GLY A 298 -22.15 12.72 6.52
C GLY A 298 -23.34 11.79 6.75
N SER A 299 -23.10 10.46 6.89
CA SER A 299 -24.16 9.48 7.10
C SER A 299 -24.46 9.31 8.60
N ASP A 300 -25.48 8.54 8.91
CA ASP A 300 -25.91 8.16 10.28
C ASP A 300 -25.25 6.86 10.79
N THR A 301 -24.42 6.22 9.97
CA THR A 301 -23.66 5.00 10.31
C THR A 301 -22.15 5.24 10.22
N PRO A 302 -21.31 4.54 11.01
CA PRO A 302 -19.87 4.66 10.89
C PRO A 302 -19.36 4.22 9.51
N ALA A 303 -18.35 4.92 8.99
CA ALA A 303 -17.58 4.45 7.84
C ALA A 303 -16.24 3.88 8.33
N ILE A 304 -15.83 2.74 7.78
CA ILE A 304 -14.58 2.05 8.13
C ILE A 304 -13.66 2.07 6.93
N LEU A 305 -12.45 2.58 7.16
CA LEU A 305 -11.37 2.63 6.17
C LEU A 305 -10.22 1.74 6.62
N PHE A 306 -9.62 1.04 5.69
CA PHE A 306 -8.33 0.40 5.85
C PHE A 306 -7.30 1.15 5.00
N SER A 307 -6.06 1.30 5.45
CA SER A 307 -5.03 1.96 4.63
C SER A 307 -3.65 1.33 4.75
N PHE A 308 -2.93 1.36 3.62
CA PHE A 308 -1.48 1.15 3.53
C PHE A 308 -0.80 2.53 3.51
N GLN A 309 0.19 2.73 4.39
CA GLN A 309 0.94 4.00 4.47
C GLN A 309 2.43 3.72 4.65
N ASP A 310 3.29 4.50 4.00
CA ASP A 310 4.75 4.37 4.13
C ASP A 310 5.35 5.09 5.35
N VAL A 311 4.52 5.32 6.36
CA VAL A 311 4.90 5.97 7.63
C VAL A 311 6.09 5.30 8.32
N PRO A 312 6.17 3.95 8.46
CA PRO A 312 7.29 3.29 9.13
C PRO A 312 8.62 3.54 8.41
N LEU A 313 8.63 3.43 7.07
CA LEU A 313 9.80 3.74 6.26
C LEU A 313 10.28 5.16 6.50
N LEU A 314 9.37 6.15 6.43
CA LEU A 314 9.73 7.55 6.61
C LEU A 314 10.15 7.88 8.04
N LYS A 315 9.59 7.21 9.04
CA LYS A 315 10.04 7.33 10.45
C LYS A 315 11.47 6.80 10.61
N THR A 316 11.76 5.62 10.06
CA THR A 316 13.10 5.02 10.10
C THR A 316 14.15 5.92 9.45
N LEU A 317 13.80 6.57 8.32
CA LEU A 317 14.68 7.49 7.61
C LEU A 317 14.71 8.92 8.21
N GLY A 318 13.91 9.22 9.22
CA GLY A 318 13.82 10.55 9.82
C GLY A 318 13.07 11.59 8.96
N PHE A 319 12.27 11.15 7.99
CA PHE A 319 11.56 12.02 7.02
C PHE A 319 10.08 12.25 7.37
N TYR A 320 9.53 11.49 8.31
CA TYR A 320 8.12 11.62 8.67
C TYR A 320 7.84 12.93 9.38
N ARG A 321 6.84 13.68 8.87
CA ARG A 321 6.32 14.93 9.44
C ARG A 321 4.82 14.99 9.23
N VAL A 322 4.13 15.60 10.17
CA VAL A 322 2.71 15.98 10.07
C VAL A 322 2.62 17.47 10.38
N ASP A 323 1.95 18.23 9.52
CA ASP A 323 1.69 19.64 9.68
C ASP A 323 0.17 19.88 9.62
N ALA A 324 -0.37 20.72 10.54
CA ALA A 324 -1.79 21.02 10.71
C ALA A 324 -2.15 22.42 10.21
#